data_4fd851b36882518e438a6e49aeef1a93
#
_entry.id   4fd851b36882518e438a6e49aeef1a93
#
_cell.length_a   1.000
_cell.length_b   1.000
_cell.length_c   1.000
_cell.angle_alpha   90.00
_cell.angle_beta   90.00
_cell.angle_gamma   90.00
#
_symmetry.space_group_name_H-M   'P 1'
#
loop_
_entity.id
_entity.type
_entity.pdbx_description
1 polymer ?
#
loop_
_entity_poly.entity_id
_entity_poly.type
_entity_poly.pdbx_seq_one_letter_code
_entity_poly.pdbx_strand_id
1 'polypeptide(L)'
;TQRYEFLPQAALIYKPLPELALYTRYSKGLSLGSEAPWFASNAFEILAPSVSRQIEAGIKYDWQRISLGAALFEIRQAYQYSRPNADGSFTFVEQGDQKNTGLELSANGWASQRLQIAASVAAIRSRVSGSGTPDYEGHQTINVPTLRASLYGDYALPWIDGLALLGGVQYSGSKYASQQGEAQAGAYAVFNLGSRYSTRIDGYETVFRLSIDNLFDKRYWRDVGEYMGDNYLFQGAPLTARLSASVNF
;
A
#
# COMPACT_ATOMS: atom_id res chain seq x y z
N THR A 1 6.92 30.11 5.67
CA THR A 1 8.36 29.90 5.75
C THR A 1 8.82 29.19 4.48
N GLN A 2 9.67 29.83 3.67
CA GLN A 2 10.30 29.16 2.51
C GLN A 2 11.47 28.33 3.02
N ARG A 3 11.46 27.02 2.72
CA ARG A 3 12.55 26.12 3.02
C ARG A 3 13.10 25.55 1.72
N TYR A 4 14.39 25.70 1.49
CA TYR A 4 15.06 25.11 0.34
C TYR A 4 15.69 23.80 0.81
N GLU A 5 15.25 22.68 0.19
CA GLU A 5 15.79 21.36 0.50
C GLU A 5 16.39 20.74 -0.76
N PHE A 6 17.58 20.17 -0.61
CA PHE A 6 18.20 19.39 -1.68
C PHE A 6 17.65 17.94 -1.63
N LEU A 7 16.96 17.53 -2.70
CA LEU A 7 16.28 16.24 -2.81
C LEU A 7 16.97 15.35 -3.83
N PRO A 8 18.14 14.77 -3.52
CA PRO A 8 18.88 13.93 -4.46
C PRO A 8 18.15 12.62 -4.70
N GLN A 9 18.25 12.15 -5.95
CA GLN A 9 17.86 10.81 -6.36
C GLN A 9 19.01 10.20 -7.16
N ALA A 10 19.39 8.98 -6.82
CA ALA A 10 20.42 8.23 -7.49
C ALA A 10 20.04 6.77 -7.61
N ALA A 11 20.35 6.14 -8.72
CA ALA A 11 20.18 4.71 -8.93
C ALA A 11 21.39 4.14 -9.67
N LEU A 12 21.78 2.94 -9.26
CA LEU A 12 22.77 2.13 -9.95
C LEU A 12 22.09 0.85 -10.40
N ILE A 13 22.22 0.52 -11.69
CA ILE A 13 21.65 -0.71 -12.26
C ILE A 13 22.79 -1.47 -12.93
N TYR A 14 22.92 -2.74 -12.57
CA TYR A 14 23.86 -3.66 -13.18
C TYR A 14 23.11 -4.82 -13.83
N LYS A 15 23.35 -5.05 -15.12
CA LYS A 15 22.71 -6.12 -15.90
C LYS A 15 23.78 -7.14 -16.31
N PRO A 16 24.04 -8.18 -15.49
CA PRO A 16 24.98 -9.23 -15.86
C PRO A 16 24.48 -10.09 -17.01
N LEU A 17 23.15 -10.18 -17.18
CA LEU A 17 22.46 -10.87 -18.27
C LEU A 17 21.34 -9.97 -18.81
N PRO A 18 20.88 -10.13 -20.06
CA PRO A 18 19.75 -9.39 -20.60
C PRO A 18 18.49 -9.47 -19.73
N GLU A 19 18.24 -10.65 -19.15
CA GLU A 19 17.06 -10.96 -18.33
C GLU A 19 17.22 -10.60 -16.87
N LEU A 20 18.44 -10.29 -16.39
CA LEU A 20 18.75 -10.08 -14.99
C LEU A 20 19.23 -8.66 -14.72
N ALA A 21 18.53 -7.93 -13.88
CA ALA A 21 18.95 -6.62 -13.40
C ALA A 21 19.07 -6.62 -11.86
N LEU A 22 20.24 -6.23 -11.38
CA LEU A 22 20.49 -5.90 -9.97
C LEU A 22 20.48 -4.39 -9.86
N TYR A 23 19.85 -3.86 -8.83
CA TYR A 23 19.80 -2.41 -8.67
C TYR A 23 19.90 -1.99 -7.19
N THR A 24 20.37 -0.78 -7.00
CA THR A 24 20.23 -0.05 -5.75
C THR A 24 19.76 1.36 -6.04
N ARG A 25 18.94 1.91 -5.14
CA ARG A 25 18.35 3.24 -5.27
C ARG A 25 18.41 3.98 -3.94
N TYR A 26 18.76 5.25 -4.01
CA TYR A 26 18.60 6.21 -2.93
C TYR A 26 17.73 7.37 -3.40
N SER A 27 16.78 7.80 -2.59
CA SER A 27 15.98 8.98 -2.87
C SER A 27 15.63 9.74 -1.59
N LYS A 28 15.57 11.07 -1.72
CA LYS A 28 14.91 11.95 -0.76
C LYS A 28 13.64 12.50 -1.38
N GLY A 29 12.57 12.59 -0.58
CA GLY A 29 11.31 13.21 -0.94
C GLY A 29 10.96 14.29 0.06
N LEU A 30 10.28 15.34 -0.40
CA LEU A 30 9.70 16.38 0.45
C LEU A 30 8.22 16.07 0.65
N SER A 31 7.80 16.03 1.91
CA SER A 31 6.40 16.00 2.31
C SER A 31 5.99 17.38 2.80
N LEU A 32 4.89 17.90 2.34
CA LEU A 32 4.33 19.14 2.88
C LEU A 32 3.93 18.90 4.34
N GLY A 33 4.08 19.92 5.18
CA GLY A 33 3.65 19.86 6.58
C GLY A 33 2.14 19.58 6.66
N SER A 34 1.74 18.71 7.57
CA SER A 34 0.33 18.47 7.87
C SER A 34 -0.23 19.64 8.67
N GLU A 35 -1.52 19.91 8.50
CA GLU A 35 -2.26 20.84 9.34
C GLU A 35 -2.64 20.17 10.65
N ALA A 36 -2.40 20.85 11.77
CA ALA A 36 -2.82 20.39 13.09
C ALA A 36 -4.34 20.28 13.17
N PRO A 37 -4.87 19.14 13.67
CA PRO A 37 -6.32 18.93 13.76
C PRO A 37 -6.96 19.94 14.71
N TRP A 38 -8.24 20.22 14.49
CA TRP A 38 -8.99 21.24 15.20
C TRP A 38 -9.06 21.07 16.72
N PHE A 39 -8.89 19.85 17.23
CA PHE A 39 -8.88 19.52 18.66
C PHE A 39 -7.53 19.70 19.33
N ALA A 40 -6.45 19.94 18.55
CA ALA A 40 -5.12 20.16 19.12
C ALA A 40 -5.00 21.58 19.69
N SER A 41 -4.17 21.76 20.70
CA SER A 41 -3.88 23.07 21.32
C SER A 41 -3.28 24.06 20.31
N ASN A 42 -2.63 23.55 19.24
CA ASN A 42 -2.13 24.31 18.10
C ASN A 42 -3.00 24.09 16.84
N ALA A 43 -4.32 23.99 17.01
CA ALA A 43 -5.26 23.76 15.91
C ALA A 43 -5.00 24.67 14.70
N PHE A 44 -5.09 24.08 13.50
CA PHE A 44 -4.89 24.76 12.21
C PHE A 44 -3.46 25.26 11.94
N GLU A 45 -2.52 25.01 12.84
CA GLU A 45 -1.11 25.26 12.56
C GLU A 45 -0.62 24.30 11.48
N ILE A 46 0.06 24.85 10.45
CA ILE A 46 0.69 24.04 9.41
C ILE A 46 2.12 23.75 9.86
N LEU A 47 2.43 22.47 10.10
CA LEU A 47 3.76 22.03 10.43
C LEU A 47 4.75 22.31 9.28
N ALA A 48 6.02 22.39 9.60
CA ALA A 48 7.06 22.57 8.59
C ALA A 48 7.10 21.37 7.61
N PRO A 49 7.46 21.58 6.33
CA PRO A 49 7.72 20.49 5.43
C PRO A 49 8.82 19.56 5.94
N SER A 50 8.62 18.27 5.81
CA SER A 50 9.55 17.23 6.27
C SER A 50 10.20 16.48 5.11
N VAL A 51 11.37 15.89 5.37
CA VAL A 51 12.13 15.12 4.38
C VAL A 51 12.06 13.64 4.70
N SER A 52 11.56 12.86 3.74
CA SER A 52 11.68 11.40 3.77
C SER A 52 12.95 10.93 3.05
N ARG A 53 13.47 9.78 3.45
CA ARG A 53 14.60 9.11 2.81
C ARG A 53 14.25 7.65 2.55
N GLN A 54 14.64 7.16 1.36
CA GLN A 54 14.47 5.78 0.98
C GLN A 54 15.78 5.22 0.43
N ILE A 55 16.13 4.03 0.89
CA ILE A 55 17.19 3.19 0.32
C ILE A 55 16.53 1.87 -0.06
N GLU A 56 16.84 1.38 -1.25
CA GLU A 56 16.32 0.14 -1.76
C GLU A 56 17.40 -0.60 -2.56
N ALA A 57 17.46 -1.91 -2.39
CA ALA A 57 18.28 -2.78 -3.22
C ALA A 57 17.44 -3.98 -3.66
N GLY A 58 17.55 -4.35 -4.92
CA GLY A 58 16.69 -5.39 -5.47
C GLY A 58 17.26 -6.08 -6.70
N ILE A 59 16.52 -7.09 -7.09
CA ILE A 59 16.74 -7.92 -8.26
C ILE A 59 15.46 -7.97 -9.09
N LYS A 60 15.58 -7.87 -10.39
CA LYS A 60 14.53 -8.14 -11.38
C LYS A 60 15.02 -9.20 -12.34
N TYR A 61 14.18 -10.18 -12.57
CA TYR A 61 14.49 -11.30 -13.46
C TYR A 61 13.30 -11.58 -14.39
N ASP A 62 13.53 -11.47 -15.68
CA ASP A 62 12.55 -11.80 -16.71
C ASP A 62 12.69 -13.28 -17.09
N TRP A 63 11.77 -14.09 -16.55
CA TRP A 63 11.71 -15.51 -16.83
C TRP A 63 10.64 -15.79 -17.86
N GLN A 64 11.09 -16.00 -19.11
CA GLN A 64 10.20 -16.20 -20.26
C GLN A 64 9.20 -15.03 -20.42
N ARG A 65 7.96 -15.21 -19.96
CA ARG A 65 6.87 -14.25 -20.06
C ARG A 65 6.41 -13.69 -18.70
N ILE A 66 7.18 -13.97 -17.66
CA ILE A 66 6.92 -13.52 -16.29
C ILE A 66 8.10 -12.68 -15.82
N SER A 67 7.85 -11.47 -15.38
CA SER A 67 8.81 -10.65 -14.65
C SER A 67 8.71 -10.92 -13.17
N LEU A 68 9.83 -11.30 -12.55
CA LEU A 68 9.99 -11.54 -11.11
C LEU A 68 10.77 -10.39 -10.50
N GLY A 69 10.39 -9.98 -9.31
CA GLY A 69 11.10 -8.96 -8.55
C GLY A 69 11.26 -9.35 -7.09
N ALA A 70 12.41 -8.98 -6.50
CA ALA A 70 12.62 -9.00 -5.07
C ALA A 70 13.38 -7.74 -4.66
N ALA A 71 12.95 -7.07 -3.59
CA ALA A 71 13.58 -5.84 -3.10
C ALA A 71 13.59 -5.79 -1.58
N LEU A 72 14.70 -5.33 -1.03
CA LEU A 72 14.83 -4.92 0.36
C LEU A 72 14.82 -3.40 0.40
N PHE A 73 14.06 -2.83 1.32
CA PHE A 73 13.96 -1.38 1.46
C PHE A 73 14.03 -0.90 2.91
N GLU A 74 14.48 0.33 3.06
CA GLU A 74 14.34 1.12 4.27
C GLU A 74 13.80 2.49 3.88
N ILE A 75 12.70 2.90 4.53
CA ILE A 75 12.10 4.23 4.42
C ILE A 75 12.13 4.86 5.80
N ARG A 76 12.65 6.08 5.90
CA ARG A 76 12.56 6.94 7.08
C ARG A 76 11.81 8.20 6.73
N GLN A 77 10.86 8.55 7.57
CA GLN A 77 10.09 9.78 7.46
C GLN A 77 9.85 10.35 8.85
N ALA A 78 9.59 11.65 8.91
CA ALA A 78 9.22 12.29 10.16
C ALA A 78 7.95 11.66 10.74
N TYR A 79 7.92 11.53 12.05
CA TYR A 79 6.76 11.02 12.78
C TYR A 79 5.90 12.19 13.24
N GLN A 80 4.66 12.23 12.76
CA GLN A 80 3.67 13.24 13.11
C GLN A 80 2.55 12.59 13.92
N TYR A 81 2.19 13.17 15.06
CA TYR A 81 1.18 12.63 15.95
C TYR A 81 0.63 13.67 16.91
N SER A 82 -0.55 13.39 17.49
CA SER A 82 -1.14 14.19 18.56
C SER A 82 -0.53 13.79 19.91
N ARG A 83 0.44 14.59 20.40
CA ARG A 83 1.10 14.35 21.68
C ARG A 83 0.19 14.73 22.82
N PRO A 84 -0.08 13.82 23.79
CA PRO A 84 -0.85 14.15 24.96
C PRO A 84 -0.09 15.13 25.87
N ASN A 85 -0.81 16.11 26.40
CA ASN A 85 -0.33 17.08 27.39
C ASN A 85 -0.77 16.69 28.81
N ALA A 86 -0.11 17.23 29.82
CA ALA A 86 -0.42 16.95 31.22
C ALA A 86 -1.83 17.40 31.65
N ASP A 87 -2.42 18.36 30.95
CA ASP A 87 -3.79 18.89 31.21
C ASP A 87 -4.88 18.10 30.47
N GLY A 88 -4.53 17.00 29.78
CA GLY A 88 -5.46 16.17 29.00
C GLY A 88 -5.75 16.68 27.60
N SER A 89 -5.18 17.82 27.19
CA SER A 89 -5.23 18.31 25.82
C SER A 89 -4.19 17.60 24.93
N PHE A 90 -4.21 17.87 23.63
CA PHE A 90 -3.25 17.34 22.67
C PHE A 90 -2.54 18.47 21.92
N THR A 91 -1.26 18.30 21.64
CA THR A 91 -0.51 19.18 20.72
C THR A 91 -0.07 18.35 19.52
N PHE A 92 -0.43 18.75 18.31
CA PHE A 92 0.02 18.06 17.09
C PHE A 92 1.46 18.44 16.79
N VAL A 93 2.33 17.46 16.74
CA VAL A 93 3.78 17.66 16.61
C VAL A 93 4.37 16.78 15.51
N GLU A 94 5.47 17.26 14.95
CA GLU A 94 6.43 16.45 14.20
C GLU A 94 7.64 16.24 15.09
N GLN A 95 7.76 15.05 15.66
CA GLN A 95 8.86 14.70 16.57
C GLN A 95 9.24 13.24 16.43
N GLY A 96 10.52 13.00 16.17
CA GLY A 96 11.07 11.67 15.94
C GLY A 96 10.90 11.18 14.51
N ASP A 97 11.25 9.93 14.32
CA ASP A 97 11.27 9.24 13.03
C ASP A 97 10.36 8.01 13.04
N GLN A 98 9.64 7.80 11.94
CA GLN A 98 9.06 6.53 11.58
C GLN A 98 10.00 5.82 10.60
N LYS A 99 10.50 4.65 10.99
CA LYS A 99 11.36 3.80 10.17
C LYS A 99 10.59 2.56 9.72
N ASN A 100 10.47 2.37 8.41
CA ASN A 100 9.89 1.19 7.79
C ASN A 100 10.99 0.42 7.05
N THR A 101 11.18 -0.85 7.40
CA THR A 101 12.07 -1.76 6.68
C THR A 101 11.27 -2.94 6.18
N GLY A 102 11.59 -3.47 5.02
CA GLY A 102 10.81 -4.58 4.47
C GLY A 102 11.47 -5.31 3.32
N LEU A 103 10.81 -6.40 2.99
CA LEU A 103 11.07 -7.24 1.81
C LEU A 103 9.81 -7.21 0.94
N GLU A 104 9.99 -6.92 -0.33
CA GLU A 104 8.94 -7.05 -1.35
C GLU A 104 9.30 -8.13 -2.36
N LEU A 105 8.32 -8.96 -2.71
CA LEU A 105 8.39 -9.93 -3.78
C LEU A 105 7.26 -9.65 -4.76
N SER A 106 7.54 -9.79 -6.06
CA SER A 106 6.54 -9.60 -7.11
C SER A 106 6.72 -10.58 -8.25
N ALA A 107 5.61 -10.94 -8.87
CA ALA A 107 5.57 -11.71 -10.11
C ALA A 107 4.44 -11.16 -10.98
N ASN A 108 4.73 -10.85 -12.24
CA ASN A 108 3.75 -10.31 -13.18
C ASN A 108 4.03 -10.81 -14.59
N GLY A 109 3.01 -11.31 -15.26
CA GLY A 109 3.15 -11.76 -16.64
C GLY A 109 2.20 -12.90 -17.01
N TRP A 110 2.57 -13.64 -18.04
CA TRP A 110 1.77 -14.73 -18.59
C TRP A 110 2.28 -16.08 -18.10
N ALA A 111 1.56 -16.69 -17.15
CA ALA A 111 1.84 -18.04 -16.66
C ALA A 111 1.52 -19.12 -17.70
N SER A 112 0.66 -18.82 -18.67
CA SER A 112 0.40 -19.64 -19.85
C SER A 112 -0.02 -18.73 -21.02
N GLN A 113 -0.34 -19.30 -22.17
CA GLN A 113 -0.85 -18.52 -23.32
C GLN A 113 -2.19 -17.81 -23.02
N ARG A 114 -2.92 -18.24 -21.99
CA ARG A 114 -4.26 -17.76 -21.64
C ARG A 114 -4.41 -17.25 -20.22
N LEU A 115 -3.40 -17.41 -19.39
CA LEU A 115 -3.44 -17.00 -17.99
C LEU A 115 -2.39 -15.92 -17.75
N GLN A 116 -2.85 -14.72 -17.51
CA GLN A 116 -2.04 -13.64 -16.95
C GLN A 116 -2.17 -13.63 -15.44
N ILE A 117 -1.06 -13.44 -14.74
CA ILE A 117 -1.02 -13.34 -13.28
C ILE A 117 -0.33 -12.05 -12.84
N ALA A 118 -0.76 -11.52 -11.69
CA ALA A 118 -0.05 -10.50 -10.96
C ALA A 118 -0.07 -10.88 -9.47
N ALA A 119 1.10 -11.03 -8.87
CA ALA A 119 1.26 -11.39 -7.47
C ALA A 119 2.24 -10.45 -6.79
N SER A 120 1.96 -10.11 -5.55
CA SER A 120 2.89 -9.36 -4.70
C SER A 120 2.78 -9.79 -3.25
N VAL A 121 3.92 -9.75 -2.55
CA VAL A 121 4.02 -9.95 -1.10
C VAL A 121 4.95 -8.90 -0.54
N ALA A 122 4.55 -8.22 0.53
CA ALA A 122 5.37 -7.27 1.27
C ALA A 122 5.36 -7.62 2.75
N ALA A 123 6.54 -7.92 3.31
CA ALA A 123 6.74 -8.04 4.75
C ALA A 123 7.37 -6.75 5.25
N ILE A 124 6.74 -6.10 6.24
CA ILE A 124 7.09 -4.75 6.69
C ILE A 124 7.27 -4.75 8.21
N ARG A 125 8.35 -4.14 8.65
CA ARG A 125 8.60 -3.81 10.05
C ARG A 125 8.68 -2.29 10.19
N SER A 126 7.69 -1.72 10.86
CA SER A 126 7.64 -0.29 11.19
C SER A 126 8.09 -0.06 12.63
N ARG A 127 8.80 1.03 12.89
CA ARG A 127 9.16 1.47 14.25
C ARG A 127 9.19 2.98 14.35
N VAL A 128 8.67 3.47 15.47
CA VAL A 128 8.80 4.87 15.91
C VAL A 128 10.04 5.00 16.78
N SER A 129 10.76 6.09 16.65
CA SER A 129 11.93 6.41 17.48
C SER A 129 12.08 7.92 17.65
N GLY A 130 12.54 8.36 18.84
CA GLY A 130 12.77 9.77 19.14
C GLY A 130 11.49 10.59 19.27
N SER A 131 10.34 9.94 19.52
CA SER A 131 9.03 10.60 19.66
C SER A 131 8.95 11.55 20.86
N GLY A 132 9.80 11.37 21.89
CA GLY A 132 9.70 12.10 23.14
C GLY A 132 8.49 11.71 24.01
N THR A 133 7.70 10.73 23.57
CA THR A 133 6.61 10.12 24.34
C THR A 133 6.98 8.67 24.65
N PRO A 134 7.33 8.34 25.89
CA PRO A 134 7.85 7.00 26.26
C PRO A 134 6.94 5.86 25.80
N ASP A 135 5.62 6.04 25.89
CA ASP A 135 4.63 5.03 25.53
C ASP A 135 4.52 4.75 24.02
N TYR A 136 5.13 5.59 23.17
CA TYR A 136 5.14 5.41 21.71
C TYR A 136 6.49 4.89 21.20
N GLU A 137 7.52 4.98 22.04
CA GLU A 137 8.89 4.68 21.66
C GLU A 137 9.10 3.19 21.35
N GLY A 138 9.66 2.89 20.18
CA GLY A 138 9.93 1.52 19.74
C GLY A 138 8.70 0.75 19.23
N HIS A 139 7.50 1.30 19.37
CA HIS A 139 6.27 0.68 18.88
C HIS A 139 6.15 0.75 17.35
N GLN A 140 5.33 -0.14 16.82
CA GLN A 140 4.99 -0.13 15.40
C GLN A 140 3.98 0.99 15.13
N THR A 141 4.17 1.72 14.04
CA THR A 141 3.22 2.73 13.59
C THR A 141 1.84 2.12 13.35
N ILE A 142 0.80 2.84 13.75
CA ILE A 142 -0.59 2.43 13.50
C ILE A 142 -0.86 2.26 12.00
N ASN A 143 -1.81 1.40 11.67
CA ASN A 143 -2.28 1.13 10.31
C ASN A 143 -1.24 0.54 9.35
N VAL A 144 -0.10 0.09 9.83
CA VAL A 144 0.92 -0.60 9.03
C VAL A 144 0.86 -2.10 9.31
N PRO A 145 0.31 -2.93 8.41
CA PRO A 145 0.31 -4.38 8.60
C PRO A 145 1.72 -4.96 8.41
N THR A 146 2.07 -5.99 9.18
CA THR A 146 3.35 -6.67 9.08
C THR A 146 3.52 -7.48 7.79
N LEU A 147 2.40 -7.88 7.19
CA LEU A 147 2.38 -8.64 5.94
C LEU A 147 1.22 -8.18 5.06
N ARG A 148 1.51 -7.91 3.81
CA ARG A 148 0.51 -7.74 2.74
C ARG A 148 0.80 -8.73 1.63
N ALA A 149 -0.26 -9.31 1.06
CA ALA A 149 -0.12 -10.16 -0.11
C ALA A 149 -1.31 -9.93 -1.05
N SER A 150 -1.06 -10.05 -2.34
CA SER A 150 -2.11 -10.05 -3.36
C SER A 150 -1.77 -11.02 -4.47
N LEU A 151 -2.81 -11.63 -5.02
CA LEU A 151 -2.73 -12.47 -6.21
C LEU A 151 -3.94 -12.18 -7.07
N TYR A 152 -3.72 -11.92 -8.34
CA TYR A 152 -4.75 -11.73 -9.36
C TYR A 152 -4.45 -12.61 -10.56
N GLY A 153 -5.50 -13.12 -11.18
CA GLY A 153 -5.46 -13.88 -12.41
C GLY A 153 -6.51 -13.38 -13.40
N ASP A 154 -6.16 -13.39 -14.68
CA ASP A 154 -7.03 -13.17 -15.83
C ASP A 154 -6.86 -14.37 -16.75
N TYR A 155 -7.91 -15.19 -16.89
CA TYR A 155 -7.89 -16.41 -17.67
C TYR A 155 -8.84 -16.32 -18.86
N ALA A 156 -8.27 -16.24 -20.07
CA ALA A 156 -9.05 -16.29 -21.31
C ALA A 156 -9.60 -17.71 -21.55
N LEU A 157 -10.91 -17.83 -21.61
CA LEU A 157 -11.59 -19.13 -21.80
C LEU A 157 -11.36 -19.67 -23.22
N PRO A 158 -10.90 -20.93 -23.36
CA PRO A 158 -10.58 -21.48 -24.68
C PRO A 158 -11.78 -21.80 -25.57
N TRP A 159 -12.96 -21.94 -24.98
CA TRP A 159 -14.18 -22.37 -25.68
C TRP A 159 -15.20 -21.24 -25.89
N ILE A 160 -14.94 -20.03 -25.41
CA ILE A 160 -15.77 -18.83 -25.65
C ILE A 160 -14.85 -17.69 -26.02
N ASP A 161 -14.84 -17.34 -27.29
CA ASP A 161 -14.02 -16.24 -27.81
C ASP A 161 -14.41 -14.91 -27.12
N GLY A 162 -13.40 -14.15 -26.73
CA GLY A 162 -13.57 -12.86 -26.09
C GLY A 162 -13.93 -12.91 -24.60
N LEU A 163 -14.23 -14.09 -24.02
CA LEU A 163 -14.55 -14.22 -22.59
C LEU A 163 -13.32 -14.56 -21.77
N ALA A 164 -13.10 -13.79 -20.70
CA ALA A 164 -12.11 -14.06 -19.68
C ALA A 164 -12.74 -14.06 -18.28
N LEU A 165 -12.24 -14.94 -17.41
CA LEU A 165 -12.53 -14.94 -15.98
C LEU A 165 -11.42 -14.24 -15.23
N LEU A 166 -11.81 -13.39 -14.29
CA LEU A 166 -10.90 -12.66 -13.43
C LEU A 166 -11.09 -13.11 -11.98
N GLY A 167 -10.02 -13.32 -11.26
CA GLY A 167 -10.08 -13.68 -9.86
C GLY A 167 -8.94 -13.08 -9.09
N GLY A 168 -9.16 -12.79 -7.81
CA GLY A 168 -8.09 -12.25 -6.97
C GLY A 168 -8.33 -12.47 -5.50
N VAL A 169 -7.24 -12.41 -4.75
CA VAL A 169 -7.24 -12.39 -3.30
C VAL A 169 -6.29 -11.31 -2.81
N GLN A 170 -6.73 -10.58 -1.80
CA GLN A 170 -5.93 -9.62 -1.06
C GLN A 170 -5.89 -10.03 0.40
N TYR A 171 -4.70 -10.11 0.95
CA TYR A 171 -4.45 -10.38 2.36
C TYR A 171 -3.78 -9.19 3.04
N SER A 172 -4.24 -8.86 4.23
CA SER A 172 -3.58 -7.92 5.14
C SER A 172 -3.41 -8.61 6.48
N GLY A 173 -2.18 -8.66 6.97
CA GLY A 173 -1.87 -9.09 8.33
C GLY A 173 -2.50 -8.13 9.36
N SER A 174 -2.45 -8.54 10.62
CA SER A 174 -2.85 -7.66 11.74
C SER A 174 -2.00 -6.40 11.77
N LYS A 175 -2.56 -5.34 12.32
CA LYS A 175 -1.92 -4.04 12.45
C LYS A 175 -2.34 -3.36 13.73
N TYR A 176 -1.46 -2.56 14.29
CA TYR A 176 -1.79 -1.82 15.51
C TYR A 176 -2.81 -0.72 15.25
N ALA A 177 -3.72 -0.59 16.20
CA ALA A 177 -4.78 0.39 16.23
C ALA A 177 -4.53 1.50 17.27
N SER A 178 -3.57 1.32 18.17
CA SER A 178 -3.15 2.32 19.15
C SER A 178 -1.65 2.60 19.04
N GLN A 179 -1.25 3.83 19.37
CA GLN A 179 0.17 4.25 19.36
C GLN A 179 0.99 3.49 20.42
N GLN A 180 0.36 3.11 21.52
CA GLN A 180 0.94 2.33 22.61
C GLN A 180 1.13 0.84 22.25
N GLY A 181 0.58 0.39 21.11
CA GLY A 181 0.67 -1.01 20.70
C GLY A 181 -0.25 -1.97 21.46
N GLU A 182 -1.24 -1.46 22.19
CA GLU A 182 -2.17 -2.27 23.01
C GLU A 182 -3.33 -2.84 22.20
N ALA A 183 -3.88 -2.07 21.28
CA ALA A 183 -5.00 -2.46 20.43
C ALA A 183 -4.54 -2.89 19.04
N GLN A 184 -5.20 -3.89 18.46
CA GLN A 184 -4.91 -4.39 17.11
C GLN A 184 -6.18 -4.61 16.30
N ALA A 185 -6.13 -4.25 15.02
CA ALA A 185 -7.08 -4.71 14.02
C ALA A 185 -6.62 -6.06 13.47
N GLY A 186 -7.52 -7.05 13.44
CA GLY A 186 -7.22 -8.41 13.02
C GLY A 186 -6.88 -8.53 11.54
N ALA A 187 -6.13 -9.57 11.19
CA ALA A 187 -5.82 -9.92 9.80
C ALA A 187 -7.09 -10.30 9.02
N TYR A 188 -7.06 -10.06 7.72
CA TYR A 188 -8.15 -10.43 6.82
C TYR A 188 -7.65 -10.85 5.44
N ALA A 189 -8.49 -11.64 4.76
CA ALA A 189 -8.39 -11.92 3.34
C ALA A 189 -9.72 -11.59 2.65
N VAL A 190 -9.64 -10.93 1.49
CA VAL A 190 -10.79 -10.58 0.65
C VAL A 190 -10.60 -11.20 -0.72
N PHE A 191 -11.63 -11.88 -1.21
CA PHE A 191 -11.65 -12.53 -2.51
C PHE A 191 -12.54 -11.76 -3.47
N ASN A 192 -12.08 -11.60 -4.69
CA ASN A 192 -12.79 -10.92 -5.76
C ASN A 192 -12.93 -11.87 -6.96
N LEU A 193 -14.05 -11.77 -7.66
CA LEU A 193 -14.32 -12.53 -8.87
C LEU A 193 -14.88 -11.60 -9.93
N GLY A 194 -14.61 -11.91 -11.20
CA GLY A 194 -15.15 -11.11 -12.30
C GLY A 194 -15.13 -11.85 -13.61
N SER A 195 -15.71 -11.21 -14.62
CA SER A 195 -15.59 -11.61 -16.01
C SER A 195 -15.45 -10.40 -16.92
N ARG A 196 -14.79 -10.62 -18.04
CA ARG A 196 -14.67 -9.65 -19.12
C ARG A 196 -15.05 -10.34 -20.42
N TYR A 197 -16.01 -9.76 -21.15
CA TYR A 197 -16.41 -10.22 -22.46
C TYR A 197 -16.14 -9.12 -23.49
N SER A 198 -15.23 -9.39 -24.42
CA SER A 198 -14.87 -8.49 -25.52
C SER A 198 -15.48 -9.01 -26.80
N THR A 199 -16.24 -8.17 -27.51
CA THR A 199 -16.89 -8.50 -28.77
C THR A 199 -16.94 -7.26 -29.67
N ARG A 200 -17.42 -7.43 -30.89
CA ARG A 200 -17.71 -6.30 -31.79
C ARG A 200 -19.22 -6.20 -32.01
N ILE A 201 -19.77 -5.01 -31.83
CA ILE A 201 -21.17 -4.66 -32.09
C ILE A 201 -21.14 -3.52 -33.12
N ASP A 202 -21.75 -3.73 -34.26
CA ASP A 202 -21.81 -2.78 -35.39
C ASP A 202 -20.40 -2.28 -35.81
N GLY A 203 -19.40 -3.17 -35.72
CA GLY A 203 -18.02 -2.86 -36.09
C GLY A 203 -17.19 -2.22 -34.98
N TYR A 204 -17.81 -1.79 -33.89
CA TYR A 204 -17.15 -1.17 -32.74
C TYR A 204 -16.73 -2.21 -31.69
N GLU A 205 -15.51 -2.08 -31.21
CA GLU A 205 -15.03 -2.93 -30.11
C GLU A 205 -15.81 -2.61 -28.83
N THR A 206 -16.52 -3.61 -28.29
CA THR A 206 -17.36 -3.47 -27.10
C THR A 206 -16.88 -4.44 -26.02
N VAL A 207 -16.66 -3.92 -24.82
CA VAL A 207 -16.19 -4.70 -23.67
C VAL A 207 -17.17 -4.59 -22.52
N PHE A 208 -17.73 -5.72 -22.12
CA PHE A 208 -18.55 -5.86 -20.92
C PHE A 208 -17.69 -6.37 -19.77
N ARG A 209 -17.85 -5.80 -18.57
CA ARG A 209 -17.19 -6.27 -17.35
C ARG A 209 -18.19 -6.44 -16.23
N LEU A 210 -18.15 -7.60 -15.59
CA LEU A 210 -18.81 -7.88 -14.32
C LEU A 210 -17.72 -8.05 -13.28
N SER A 211 -17.82 -7.37 -12.14
CA SER A 211 -16.94 -7.58 -10.98
C SER A 211 -17.76 -7.75 -9.71
N ILE A 212 -17.33 -8.67 -8.87
CA ILE A 212 -17.86 -8.94 -7.54
C ILE A 212 -16.68 -8.78 -6.58
N ASP A 213 -16.68 -7.71 -5.81
CA ASP A 213 -15.69 -7.45 -4.78
C ASP A 213 -16.18 -8.00 -3.44
N ASN A 214 -15.26 -8.50 -2.63
CA ASN A 214 -15.56 -9.14 -1.35
C ASN A 214 -16.61 -10.26 -1.51
N LEU A 215 -16.29 -11.23 -2.34
CA LEU A 215 -17.17 -12.33 -2.76
C LEU A 215 -17.88 -13.06 -1.60
N PHE A 216 -17.21 -13.17 -0.45
CA PHE A 216 -17.72 -13.88 0.74
C PHE A 216 -18.33 -12.95 1.79
N ASP A 217 -18.57 -11.68 1.46
CA ASP A 217 -19.09 -10.63 2.35
C ASP A 217 -18.35 -10.59 3.70
N LYS A 218 -17.01 -10.71 3.65
CA LYS A 218 -16.17 -10.67 4.84
C LYS A 218 -16.27 -9.30 5.50
N ARG A 219 -16.64 -9.25 6.77
CA ARG A 219 -16.53 -8.03 7.60
C ARG A 219 -15.10 -7.94 8.13
N TYR A 220 -14.47 -6.80 7.92
CA TYR A 220 -13.07 -6.57 8.31
C TYR A 220 -12.80 -5.08 8.54
N TRP A 221 -11.78 -4.81 9.30
CA TRP A 221 -11.28 -3.45 9.52
C TRP A 221 -10.20 -3.12 8.49
N ARG A 222 -10.59 -2.31 7.50
CA ARG A 222 -9.69 -1.95 6.41
C ARG A 222 -8.59 -1.00 6.85
N ASP A 223 -8.96 0.04 7.60
CA ASP A 223 -8.05 1.06 8.08
C ASP A 223 -8.25 1.36 9.56
N VAL A 224 -7.22 1.94 10.14
CA VAL A 224 -7.17 2.42 11.51
C VAL A 224 -6.76 3.87 11.48
N GLY A 225 -7.36 4.71 12.30
CA GLY A 225 -7.01 6.10 12.49
C GLY A 225 -7.07 6.50 13.97
N GLU A 226 -6.66 7.71 14.25
CA GLU A 226 -6.73 8.34 15.56
C GLU A 226 -7.50 9.65 15.45
N TYR A 227 -8.36 9.91 16.43
CA TYR A 227 -9.12 11.14 16.52
C TYR A 227 -9.31 11.52 17.99
N MET A 228 -8.85 12.69 18.39
CA MET A 228 -8.89 13.19 19.77
C MET A 228 -8.29 12.23 20.81
N GLY A 229 -7.21 11.51 20.44
CA GLY A 229 -6.62 10.47 21.29
C GLY A 229 -7.34 9.13 21.27
N ASP A 230 -8.56 9.07 20.74
CA ASP A 230 -9.30 7.83 20.56
C ASP A 230 -8.95 7.18 19.22
N ASN A 231 -8.77 5.87 19.25
CA ASN A 231 -8.53 5.08 18.05
C ASN A 231 -9.87 4.69 17.43
N TYR A 232 -9.98 4.80 16.12
CA TYR A 232 -11.17 4.39 15.39
C TYR A 232 -10.81 3.46 14.23
N LEU A 233 -11.77 2.63 13.84
CA LEU A 233 -11.61 1.60 12.83
C LEU A 233 -12.55 1.88 11.66
N PHE A 234 -12.02 1.83 10.45
CA PHE A 234 -12.82 1.90 9.23
C PHE A 234 -13.12 0.50 8.71
N GLN A 235 -14.39 0.22 8.55
CA GLN A 235 -14.85 -1.03 7.96
C GLN A 235 -14.51 -1.07 6.46
N GLY A 236 -14.11 -2.24 5.97
CA GLY A 236 -13.96 -2.50 4.55
C GLY A 236 -15.31 -2.57 3.83
N ALA A 237 -15.29 -2.42 2.51
CA ALA A 237 -16.49 -2.52 1.69
C ALA A 237 -17.15 -3.91 1.81
N PRO A 238 -18.49 -3.98 1.88
CA PRO A 238 -19.23 -5.23 1.83
C PRO A 238 -19.14 -5.86 0.43
N LEU A 239 -19.78 -7.00 0.25
CA LEU A 239 -19.99 -7.58 -1.09
C LEU A 239 -20.59 -6.51 -2.00
N THR A 240 -19.88 -6.25 -3.11
CA THR A 240 -20.28 -5.21 -4.08
C THR A 240 -20.18 -5.77 -5.48
N ALA A 241 -21.28 -5.75 -6.22
CA ALA A 241 -21.32 -6.11 -7.64
C ALA A 241 -21.34 -4.86 -8.51
N ARG A 242 -20.55 -4.88 -9.59
CA ARG A 242 -20.49 -3.80 -10.59
C ARG A 242 -20.58 -4.39 -11.99
N LEU A 243 -21.36 -3.76 -12.84
CA LEU A 243 -21.46 -4.05 -14.26
C LEU A 243 -21.08 -2.80 -15.05
N SER A 244 -20.23 -2.94 -16.06
CA SER A 244 -19.89 -1.85 -16.98
C SER A 244 -19.82 -2.33 -18.41
N ALA A 245 -20.08 -1.42 -19.35
CA ALA A 245 -19.85 -1.59 -20.77
C ALA A 245 -19.04 -0.42 -21.30
N SER A 246 -18.06 -0.71 -22.18
CA SER A 246 -17.22 0.29 -22.84
C SER A 246 -17.26 0.04 -24.33
N VAL A 247 -17.42 1.07 -25.12
CA VAL A 247 -17.43 1.03 -26.59
C VAL A 247 -16.30 1.94 -27.09
N ASN A 248 -15.43 1.42 -27.96
CA ASN A 248 -14.37 2.18 -28.63
C ASN A 248 -14.83 2.53 -30.04
N PHE A 249 -15.00 3.81 -30.33
CA PHE A 249 -15.42 4.37 -31.62
C PHE A 249 -14.24 4.60 -32.55
#